data_06935b62d18161246f1bb1b08d979ad8
#
_entry.id   06935b62d18161246f1bb1b08d979ad8
#
_cell.length_a   1.000
_cell.length_b   1.000
_cell.length_c   1.000
_cell.angle_alpha   90.00
_cell.angle_beta   90.00
_cell.angle_gamma   90.00
#
_symmetry.space_group_name_H-M   'P 1'
#
loop_
_entity.id
_entity.type
_entity.pdbx_description
1 polymer ?
#
loop_
_entity_poly.entity_id
_entity_poly.type
_entity_poly.pdbx_seq_one_letter_code
_entity_poly.pdbx_strand_id
1 'polypeptide(L)'
;QKHKDYGLNCMRFHSWCPPEAAFDAADELGMLVHVEGPVWDGNGNIGYPADRAAFIRFELDRIQQEYGNHPSFCMMAIGNEFHNHRELYLQYILEVLKYQDDRHLYTAACHPADTTRNDEFYVGAGGLKGWARGLTYMKGSTEWDYEHSIEGYKRPFVSHEIGQYTSFPDFYSWFNEAKYSGPLKAEYIGLLKEKFEQNHPPERGPEFARASGAVQLLQYKTEIEAMLRTPSMAGFHLNGLMDYPGEGVALIGMLDAMGDSKGIAAPEEFRQFCSVTVPLVRLPSQTYHAGDEIIVPVEVRHHGAKDLHGSEWSWR
;
A
#
# COMPACT_ATOMS: atom_id res chain seq x y z
N GLN A 1 5.12 11.55 -10.21
CA GLN A 1 4.10 12.61 -10.11
C GLN A 1 2.72 12.04 -9.82
N LYS A 2 2.20 11.03 -10.58
CA LYS A 2 0.85 10.46 -10.37
C LYS A 2 0.55 10.04 -8.91
N HIS A 3 1.52 9.47 -8.20
CA HIS A 3 1.34 9.12 -6.78
C HIS A 3 1.07 10.36 -5.91
N LYS A 4 1.81 11.45 -6.14
CA LYS A 4 1.60 12.72 -5.45
C LYS A 4 0.23 13.32 -5.78
N ASP A 5 -0.19 13.22 -7.03
CA ASP A 5 -1.49 13.72 -7.48
C ASP A 5 -2.64 13.03 -6.72
N TYR A 6 -2.47 11.72 -6.43
CA TYR A 6 -3.42 10.93 -5.62
C TYR A 6 -3.20 11.05 -4.10
N GLY A 7 -2.32 11.94 -3.64
CA GLY A 7 -2.11 12.23 -2.21
C GLY A 7 -1.13 11.31 -1.49
N LEU A 8 -0.45 10.42 -2.20
CA LEU A 8 0.55 9.51 -1.64
C LEU A 8 1.90 10.22 -1.50
N ASN A 9 2.64 9.91 -0.44
CA ASN A 9 3.94 10.52 -0.13
C ASN A 9 5.08 9.52 0.02
N CYS A 10 4.80 8.23 -0.06
CA CYS A 10 5.78 7.17 0.06
C CYS A 10 5.56 6.09 -1.00
N MET A 11 6.65 5.53 -1.52
CA MET A 11 6.66 4.38 -2.43
C MET A 11 7.47 3.24 -1.80
N ARG A 12 6.85 2.07 -1.68
CA ARG A 12 7.53 0.82 -1.31
C ARG A 12 7.82 0.02 -2.58
N PHE A 13 9.05 -0.45 -2.70
CA PHE A 13 9.50 -1.33 -3.78
C PHE A 13 9.64 -2.75 -3.25
N HIS A 14 8.66 -3.59 -3.57
CA HIS A 14 8.53 -4.95 -3.07
C HIS A 14 9.64 -5.85 -3.61
N SER A 15 10.47 -6.39 -2.69
CA SER A 15 11.56 -7.33 -2.99
C SER A 15 12.51 -6.85 -4.09
N TRP A 16 12.67 -5.55 -4.22
CA TRP A 16 13.43 -4.94 -5.31
C TRP A 16 13.93 -3.54 -4.95
N CYS A 17 15.12 -3.20 -5.43
CA CYS A 17 15.63 -1.84 -5.40
C CYS A 17 15.45 -1.20 -6.78
N PRO A 18 14.78 -0.04 -6.89
CA PRO A 18 14.59 0.63 -8.16
C PRO A 18 15.88 1.22 -8.70
N PRO A 19 15.95 1.57 -10.01
CA PRO A 19 17.09 2.22 -10.59
C PRO A 19 17.23 3.68 -10.11
N GLU A 20 18.41 4.27 -10.25
CA GLU A 20 18.77 5.65 -9.88
C GLU A 20 17.71 6.68 -10.30
N ALA A 21 17.20 6.59 -11.53
CA ALA A 21 16.18 7.50 -12.05
C ALA A 21 14.88 7.54 -11.20
N ALA A 22 14.57 6.48 -10.46
CA ALA A 22 13.44 6.49 -9.54
C ALA A 22 13.73 7.29 -8.27
N PHE A 23 14.96 7.22 -7.77
CA PHE A 23 15.41 8.03 -6.64
C PHE A 23 15.50 9.50 -7.04
N ASP A 24 16.09 9.82 -8.20
CA ASP A 24 16.16 11.20 -8.73
C ASP A 24 14.76 11.82 -8.81
N ALA A 25 13.80 11.09 -9.40
CA ALA A 25 12.42 11.56 -9.50
C ALA A 25 11.76 11.69 -8.12
N ALA A 26 12.08 10.81 -7.18
CA ALA A 26 11.57 10.87 -5.82
C ALA A 26 12.14 12.07 -5.05
N ASP A 27 13.43 12.35 -5.20
CA ASP A 27 14.11 13.51 -4.63
C ASP A 27 13.49 14.83 -5.13
N GLU A 28 13.32 14.97 -6.45
CA GLU A 28 12.71 16.15 -7.06
C GLU A 28 11.27 16.39 -6.61
N LEU A 29 10.50 15.32 -6.42
CA LEU A 29 9.09 15.38 -6.07
C LEU A 29 8.83 15.37 -4.56
N GLY A 30 9.84 15.11 -3.74
CA GLY A 30 9.67 14.94 -2.30
C GLY A 30 8.83 13.69 -1.96
N MET A 31 9.08 12.56 -2.66
CA MET A 31 8.52 11.26 -2.32
C MET A 31 9.48 10.52 -1.40
N LEU A 32 8.96 9.87 -0.37
CA LEU A 32 9.75 8.94 0.45
C LEU A 32 9.85 7.59 -0.25
N VAL A 33 11.01 6.96 -0.13
CA VAL A 33 11.28 5.64 -0.73
C VAL A 33 11.57 4.62 0.34
N HIS A 34 10.85 3.51 0.29
CA HIS A 34 11.09 2.30 1.06
C HIS A 34 11.57 1.19 0.13
N VAL A 35 12.82 0.79 0.29
CA VAL A 35 13.47 -0.25 -0.51
C VAL A 35 13.45 -1.56 0.22
N GLU A 36 13.17 -2.65 -0.48
CA GLU A 36 13.40 -4.01 0.02
C GLU A 36 14.58 -4.66 -0.70
N GLY A 37 15.35 -5.44 0.05
CA GLY A 37 16.34 -6.32 -0.53
C GLY A 37 15.71 -7.36 -1.47
N PRO A 38 16.48 -7.96 -2.39
CA PRO A 38 15.96 -8.80 -3.47
C PRO A 38 15.55 -10.20 -2.99
N VAL A 39 14.69 -10.25 -1.98
CA VAL A 39 14.22 -11.51 -1.41
C VAL A 39 12.77 -11.46 -0.95
N TRP A 40 11.99 -12.38 -1.50
CA TRP A 40 10.66 -12.73 -1.05
C TRP A 40 10.63 -14.26 -0.94
N ASP A 41 10.50 -14.76 0.27
CA ASP A 41 10.76 -16.16 0.50
C ASP A 41 9.77 -16.80 1.48
N GLY A 42 8.56 -17.01 0.99
CA GLY A 42 7.50 -17.68 1.71
C GLY A 42 7.84 -19.08 2.23
N ASN A 43 8.85 -19.74 1.67
CA ASN A 43 9.31 -21.08 2.06
C ASN A 43 10.79 -21.14 2.37
N GLY A 44 11.50 -20.03 2.27
CA GLY A 44 12.94 -20.01 2.28
C GLY A 44 13.52 -19.68 3.63
N ASN A 45 14.71 -20.14 3.74
CA ASN A 45 15.61 -19.86 4.80
C ASN A 45 16.56 -18.76 4.32
N ILE A 46 16.33 -17.50 4.68
CA ILE A 46 17.14 -16.37 4.22
C ILE A 46 18.65 -16.56 4.47
N GLY A 47 19.01 -17.34 5.46
CA GLY A 47 20.41 -17.67 5.76
C GLY A 47 20.93 -18.93 5.06
N TYR A 48 20.16 -19.54 4.13
CA TYR A 48 20.56 -20.80 3.49
C TYR A 48 20.00 -20.90 2.06
N PRO A 49 20.77 -21.45 1.11
CA PRO A 49 22.17 -21.85 1.25
C PRO A 49 23.11 -20.62 1.46
N ALA A 50 24.33 -20.87 1.89
CA ALA A 50 25.26 -19.82 2.32
C ALA A 50 25.64 -18.85 1.19
N ASP A 51 25.72 -19.30 -0.04
CA ASP A 51 25.97 -18.47 -1.22
C ASP A 51 24.83 -17.51 -1.51
N ARG A 52 23.57 -17.95 -1.35
CA ARG A 52 22.38 -17.07 -1.43
C ARG A 52 22.40 -16.01 -0.33
N ALA A 53 22.68 -16.41 0.90
CA ALA A 53 22.77 -15.48 2.02
C ALA A 53 23.89 -14.44 1.82
N ALA A 54 25.04 -14.86 1.28
CA ALA A 54 26.13 -13.97 0.91
C ALA A 54 25.74 -12.99 -0.22
N PHE A 55 25.00 -13.48 -1.23
CA PHE A 55 24.49 -12.63 -2.31
C PHE A 55 23.50 -11.58 -1.80
N ILE A 56 22.52 -11.98 -0.98
CA ILE A 56 21.55 -11.03 -0.39
C ILE A 56 22.29 -9.96 0.41
N ARG A 57 23.24 -10.38 1.24
CA ARG A 57 24.06 -9.46 2.04
C ARG A 57 24.83 -8.48 1.14
N PHE A 58 25.47 -8.98 0.10
CA PHE A 58 26.20 -8.17 -0.87
C PHE A 58 25.31 -7.15 -1.57
N GLU A 59 24.09 -7.56 -1.98
CA GLU A 59 23.14 -6.63 -2.63
C GLU A 59 22.64 -5.55 -1.66
N LEU A 60 22.37 -5.90 -0.40
CA LEU A 60 21.98 -4.91 0.62
C LEU A 60 23.08 -3.86 0.83
N ASP A 61 24.35 -4.29 0.89
CA ASP A 61 25.50 -3.38 1.00
C ASP A 61 25.60 -2.46 -0.22
N ARG A 62 25.41 -3.01 -1.42
CA ARG A 62 25.44 -2.23 -2.65
C ARG A 62 24.31 -1.20 -2.71
N ILE A 63 23.12 -1.55 -2.30
CA ILE A 63 21.98 -0.62 -2.26
C ILE A 63 22.32 0.59 -1.38
N GLN A 64 22.89 0.37 -0.20
CA GLN A 64 23.32 1.47 0.67
C GLN A 64 24.44 2.31 0.04
N GLN A 65 25.46 1.68 -0.53
CA GLN A 65 26.60 2.38 -1.12
C GLN A 65 26.19 3.20 -2.34
N GLU A 66 25.33 2.67 -3.20
CA GLU A 66 24.93 3.30 -4.45
C GLU A 66 23.90 4.41 -4.22
N TYR A 67 22.88 4.15 -3.40
CA TYR A 67 21.70 5.01 -3.27
C TYR A 67 21.55 5.70 -1.91
N GLY A 68 22.40 5.41 -0.93
CA GLY A 68 22.29 5.94 0.43
C GLY A 68 22.38 7.46 0.57
N ASN A 69 22.83 8.18 -0.48
CA ASN A 69 22.88 9.63 -0.48
C ASN A 69 21.63 10.32 -1.02
N HIS A 70 20.66 9.56 -1.54
CA HIS A 70 19.39 10.14 -1.98
C HIS A 70 18.53 10.55 -0.77
N PRO A 71 18.11 11.81 -0.66
CA PRO A 71 17.27 12.26 0.45
C PRO A 71 15.91 11.61 0.49
N SER A 72 15.42 11.07 -0.63
CA SER A 72 14.18 10.28 -0.69
C SER A 72 14.33 8.87 -0.08
N PHE A 73 15.52 8.30 -0.04
CA PHE A 73 15.75 6.97 0.52
C PHE A 73 15.68 7.01 2.05
N CYS A 74 14.51 6.71 2.61
CA CYS A 74 14.25 6.86 4.05
C CYS A 74 14.18 5.53 4.80
N MET A 75 13.72 4.46 4.14
CA MET A 75 13.40 3.18 4.78
C MET A 75 13.97 2.02 3.98
N MET A 76 14.46 1.00 4.69
CA MET A 76 14.99 -0.22 4.09
C MET A 76 14.56 -1.45 4.88
N ALA A 77 14.04 -2.46 4.16
CA ALA A 77 13.82 -3.81 4.70
C ALA A 77 14.82 -4.79 4.09
N ILE A 78 15.18 -5.84 4.82
CA ILE A 78 16.02 -6.93 4.29
C ILE A 78 15.28 -7.64 3.14
N GLY A 79 13.95 -7.74 3.23
CA GLY A 79 13.08 -8.29 2.20
C GLY A 79 11.64 -8.42 2.67
N ASN A 80 10.85 -9.28 2.00
CA ASN A 80 9.42 -9.46 2.27
C ASN A 80 9.08 -10.89 2.70
N GLU A 81 8.17 -11.02 3.69
CA GLU A 81 7.47 -12.25 4.09
C GLU A 81 8.38 -13.47 4.26
N PHE A 82 9.31 -13.41 5.20
CA PHE A 82 10.12 -14.57 5.59
C PHE A 82 9.31 -15.49 6.51
N HIS A 83 9.09 -16.73 6.10
CA HIS A 83 8.30 -17.69 6.88
C HIS A 83 9.12 -18.55 7.83
N ASN A 84 10.44 -18.55 7.71
CA ASN A 84 11.35 -19.27 8.58
C ASN A 84 12.26 -18.30 9.34
N HIS A 85 11.87 -18.04 10.58
CA HIS A 85 12.53 -17.08 11.46
C HIS A 85 13.96 -17.49 11.78
N ARG A 86 14.90 -16.72 11.29
CA ARG A 86 16.26 -16.68 11.82
C ARG A 86 16.51 -15.33 12.49
N GLU A 87 15.75 -15.08 13.53
CA GLU A 87 15.80 -13.81 14.25
C GLU A 87 17.23 -13.31 14.48
N LEU A 88 18.13 -14.16 14.95
CA LEU A 88 19.53 -13.79 15.18
C LEU A 88 20.27 -13.38 13.90
N TYR A 89 19.98 -14.02 12.78
CA TYR A 89 20.59 -13.67 11.50
C TYR A 89 20.04 -12.35 10.96
N LEU A 90 18.74 -12.14 11.05
CA LEU A 90 18.10 -10.88 10.67
C LEU A 90 18.59 -9.73 11.56
N GLN A 91 18.68 -9.94 12.88
CA GLN A 91 19.26 -8.97 13.81
C GLN A 91 20.68 -8.59 13.42
N TYR A 92 21.52 -9.57 13.13
CA TYR A 92 22.90 -9.34 12.70
C TYR A 92 22.96 -8.50 11.43
N ILE A 93 22.13 -8.80 10.41
CA ILE A 93 22.10 -8.00 9.17
C ILE A 93 21.70 -6.56 9.50
N LEU A 94 20.63 -6.34 10.28
CA LEU A 94 20.19 -5.00 10.66
C LEU A 94 21.26 -4.22 11.40
N GLU A 95 21.97 -4.86 12.36
CA GLU A 95 23.08 -4.23 13.08
C GLU A 95 24.19 -3.78 12.13
N VAL A 96 24.54 -4.61 11.15
CA VAL A 96 25.58 -4.25 10.18
C VAL A 96 25.13 -3.14 9.24
N LEU A 97 23.91 -3.21 8.69
CA LEU A 97 23.37 -2.17 7.82
C LEU A 97 23.34 -0.81 8.53
N LYS A 98 22.85 -0.80 9.77
CA LYS A 98 22.78 0.41 10.59
C LYS A 98 24.17 0.93 10.99
N TYR A 99 25.13 0.06 11.24
CA TYR A 99 26.51 0.48 11.52
C TYR A 99 27.17 1.13 10.30
N GLN A 100 26.85 0.66 9.11
CA GLN A 100 27.39 1.20 7.86
C GLN A 100 26.74 2.54 7.48
N ASP A 101 25.45 2.68 7.70
CA ASP A 101 24.70 3.91 7.42
C ASP A 101 23.49 4.04 8.36
N ASP A 102 23.54 4.94 9.31
CA ASP A 102 22.49 5.19 10.31
C ASP A 102 21.48 6.29 9.91
N ARG A 103 21.56 6.77 8.68
CA ARG A 103 20.68 7.84 8.16
C ARG A 103 19.29 7.33 7.77
N HIS A 104 19.13 6.02 7.58
CA HIS A 104 17.88 5.37 7.16
C HIS A 104 17.23 4.64 8.33
N LEU A 105 15.94 4.35 8.20
CA LEU A 105 15.22 3.47 9.11
C LEU A 105 15.25 2.03 8.56
N TYR A 106 15.51 1.06 9.43
CA TYR A 106 15.68 -0.34 9.07
C TYR A 106 14.64 -1.24 9.72
N THR A 107 14.15 -2.22 8.96
CA THR A 107 13.32 -3.33 9.46
C THR A 107 13.77 -4.65 8.86
N ALA A 108 13.54 -5.75 9.59
CA ALA A 108 13.94 -7.07 9.14
C ALA A 108 13.16 -7.51 7.91
N ALA A 109 11.85 -7.38 7.96
CA ALA A 109 10.99 -7.82 6.86
C ALA A 109 9.67 -7.05 6.84
N CYS A 110 9.05 -7.00 5.67
CA CYS A 110 7.69 -6.52 5.55
C CYS A 110 6.70 -7.64 5.86
N HIS A 111 6.80 -8.18 7.07
CA HIS A 111 5.87 -9.15 7.65
C HIS A 111 5.99 -9.14 9.18
N PRO A 112 4.88 -9.01 9.93
CA PRO A 112 4.92 -8.80 11.37
C PRO A 112 5.46 -10.00 12.18
N ALA A 113 5.44 -11.20 11.62
CA ALA A 113 6.01 -12.38 12.28
C ALA A 113 7.54 -12.44 12.23
N ASP A 114 8.16 -11.64 11.35
CA ASP A 114 9.62 -11.60 11.15
C ASP A 114 10.27 -10.43 11.88
N THR A 115 9.59 -9.83 12.86
CA THR A 115 10.13 -8.71 13.64
C THR A 115 11.26 -9.14 14.53
N THR A 116 12.23 -8.25 14.71
CA THR A 116 13.37 -8.40 15.63
C THR A 116 13.40 -7.27 16.65
N ARG A 117 14.24 -7.39 17.68
CA ARG A 117 14.45 -6.29 18.65
C ARG A 117 15.14 -5.06 18.03
N ASN A 118 15.79 -5.22 16.87
CA ASN A 118 16.56 -4.18 16.20
C ASN A 118 15.75 -3.42 15.14
N ASP A 119 14.51 -3.83 14.88
CA ASP A 119 13.62 -3.08 14.01
C ASP A 119 13.36 -1.68 14.55
N GLU A 120 13.42 -0.69 13.69
CA GLU A 120 13.10 0.70 14.02
C GLU A 120 11.64 1.06 13.71
N PHE A 121 11.01 0.28 12.83
CA PHE A 121 9.58 0.30 12.55
C PHE A 121 9.14 -1.10 12.14
N TYR A 122 7.84 -1.34 12.14
CA TYR A 122 7.25 -2.60 11.68
C TYR A 122 6.41 -2.36 10.44
N VAL A 123 6.46 -3.31 9.51
CA VAL A 123 5.64 -3.29 8.29
C VAL A 123 4.92 -4.61 8.16
N GLY A 124 3.62 -4.58 7.87
CA GLY A 124 2.91 -5.84 7.68
C GLY A 124 1.42 -5.72 7.47
N ALA A 125 0.81 -6.83 7.06
CA ALA A 125 -0.64 -6.99 6.93
C ALA A 125 -1.31 -7.40 8.22
N GLY A 126 -0.61 -8.13 9.08
CA GLY A 126 -1.10 -8.63 10.36
C GLY A 126 -0.47 -7.88 11.52
N GLY A 127 -1.27 -7.59 12.52
CA GLY A 127 -0.81 -7.15 13.82
C GLY A 127 -0.70 -8.32 14.80
N LEU A 128 -0.29 -8.04 16.03
CA LEU A 128 -0.17 -9.06 17.10
C LEU A 128 -1.52 -9.68 17.49
N LYS A 129 -2.63 -8.98 17.29
CA LYS A 129 -3.97 -9.39 17.72
C LYS A 129 -4.99 -9.48 16.59
N GLY A 130 -4.54 -9.46 15.33
CA GLY A 130 -5.43 -9.57 14.18
C GLY A 130 -4.89 -8.89 12.92
N TRP A 131 -5.69 -8.87 11.89
CA TRP A 131 -5.32 -8.21 10.64
C TRP A 131 -5.30 -6.67 10.80
N ALA A 132 -4.29 -6.04 10.26
CA ALA A 132 -4.12 -4.58 10.22
C ALA A 132 -4.34 -4.02 8.80
N ARG A 133 -5.11 -4.72 7.98
CA ARG A 133 -5.55 -4.29 6.64
C ARG A 133 -6.87 -4.97 6.26
N GLY A 134 -7.50 -4.48 5.17
CA GLY A 134 -8.74 -5.01 4.63
C GLY A 134 -9.97 -4.58 5.42
N LEU A 135 -11.13 -5.00 4.97
CA LEU A 135 -12.42 -4.64 5.57
C LEU A 135 -12.93 -5.67 6.58
N THR A 136 -12.03 -6.44 7.20
CA THR A 136 -12.37 -7.56 8.10
C THR A 136 -13.26 -7.14 9.28
N TYR A 137 -13.08 -5.91 9.77
CA TYR A 137 -13.81 -5.38 10.92
C TYR A 137 -15.00 -4.50 10.56
N MET A 138 -15.27 -4.31 9.25
CA MET A 138 -16.39 -3.51 8.79
C MET A 138 -17.72 -4.15 9.17
N LYS A 139 -18.54 -3.40 9.92
CA LYS A 139 -19.88 -3.82 10.38
C LYS A 139 -20.98 -2.84 9.96
N GLY A 140 -20.86 -2.22 8.79
CA GLY A 140 -21.78 -1.15 8.38
C GLY A 140 -21.68 0.10 9.24
N SER A 141 -20.51 0.35 9.78
CA SER A 141 -20.16 1.45 10.70
C SER A 141 -18.81 2.04 10.28
N THR A 142 -18.49 3.24 10.72
CA THR A 142 -17.16 3.85 10.62
C THR A 142 -16.49 4.04 12.00
N GLU A 143 -17.00 3.40 13.04
CA GLU A 143 -16.41 3.46 14.39
C GLU A 143 -15.18 2.57 14.54
N TRP A 144 -15.00 1.59 13.68
CA TRP A 144 -13.90 0.65 13.73
C TRP A 144 -12.58 1.25 13.19
N ASP A 145 -11.49 0.72 13.70
CA ASP A 145 -10.11 1.00 13.28
C ASP A 145 -9.25 -0.26 13.52
N TYR A 146 -7.93 -0.14 13.37
CA TYR A 146 -7.00 -1.26 13.55
C TYR A 146 -6.20 -1.18 14.86
N GLU A 147 -6.56 -0.28 15.79
CA GLU A 147 -5.76 -0.09 17.02
C GLU A 147 -5.60 -1.39 17.81
N HIS A 148 -6.69 -2.16 17.97
CA HIS A 148 -6.62 -3.45 18.64
C HIS A 148 -5.69 -4.45 17.95
N SER A 149 -5.62 -4.44 16.62
CA SER A 149 -4.78 -5.38 15.86
C SER A 149 -3.29 -5.16 16.12
N ILE A 150 -2.87 -3.90 16.24
CA ILE A 150 -1.47 -3.50 16.38
C ILE A 150 -1.06 -3.21 17.83
N GLU A 151 -1.99 -3.35 18.77
CA GLU A 151 -1.73 -3.13 20.19
C GLU A 151 -0.61 -4.05 20.71
N GLY A 152 0.39 -3.47 21.34
CA GLY A 152 1.53 -4.18 21.89
C GLY A 152 2.83 -4.01 21.11
N TYR A 153 2.80 -3.53 19.89
CA TYR A 153 4.02 -3.13 19.18
C TYR A 153 4.69 -1.96 19.88
N LYS A 154 6.02 -1.98 19.91
CA LYS A 154 6.88 -0.98 20.60
C LYS A 154 7.47 0.05 19.64
N ARG A 155 7.33 -0.14 18.37
CA ARG A 155 7.82 0.73 17.28
C ARG A 155 6.66 1.13 16.39
N PRO A 156 6.80 2.22 15.60
CA PRO A 156 5.80 2.61 14.64
C PRO A 156 5.40 1.46 13.71
N PHE A 157 4.12 1.31 13.44
CA PHE A 157 3.59 0.28 12.56
C PHE A 157 3.06 0.89 11.25
N VAL A 158 3.48 0.34 10.13
CA VAL A 158 3.03 0.70 8.78
C VAL A 158 2.28 -0.51 8.20
N SER A 159 1.02 -0.34 7.86
CA SER A 159 0.28 -1.39 7.15
C SER A 159 0.71 -1.42 5.69
N HIS A 160 1.00 -2.61 5.15
CA HIS A 160 1.39 -2.74 3.75
C HIS A 160 0.33 -3.42 2.90
N GLU A 161 0.42 -3.17 1.59
CA GLU A 161 -0.41 -3.82 0.57
C GLU A 161 -1.91 -3.70 0.84
N ILE A 162 -2.34 -2.53 1.33
CA ILE A 162 -3.76 -2.24 1.49
C ILE A 162 -4.42 -1.99 0.13
N GLY A 163 -5.75 -2.04 0.07
CA GLY A 163 -6.47 -1.72 -1.16
C GLY A 163 -6.46 -2.85 -2.20
N GLN A 164 -6.54 -4.11 -1.77
CA GLN A 164 -6.63 -5.26 -2.67
C GLN A 164 -8.07 -5.47 -3.17
N TYR A 165 -8.68 -4.41 -3.69
CA TYR A 165 -10.03 -4.41 -4.25
C TYR A 165 -9.96 -4.30 -5.75
N THR A 166 -10.69 -5.16 -6.48
CA THR A 166 -10.63 -5.23 -7.94
C THR A 166 -11.85 -4.57 -8.58
N SER A 167 -11.63 -3.95 -9.74
CA SER A 167 -12.71 -3.55 -10.64
C SER A 167 -12.87 -4.55 -11.79
N PHE A 168 -14.08 -4.63 -12.34
CA PHE A 168 -14.32 -5.39 -13.55
C PHE A 168 -13.60 -4.73 -14.73
N PRO A 169 -12.92 -5.50 -15.60
CA PRO A 169 -12.21 -4.95 -16.76
C PRO A 169 -13.17 -4.40 -17.81
N ASP A 170 -12.89 -3.20 -18.29
CA ASP A 170 -13.55 -2.68 -19.48
C ASP A 170 -12.79 -3.12 -20.75
N PHE A 171 -13.23 -4.23 -21.32
CA PHE A 171 -12.61 -4.82 -22.51
C PHE A 171 -12.74 -3.93 -23.77
N TYR A 172 -13.61 -2.95 -23.74
CA TYR A 172 -13.94 -2.10 -24.89
C TYR A 172 -13.27 -0.72 -24.79
N SER A 173 -12.67 -0.41 -23.65
CA SER A 173 -11.99 0.86 -23.39
C SER A 173 -10.54 0.63 -22.96
N TRP A 174 -10.26 0.57 -21.67
CA TRP A 174 -8.89 0.57 -21.15
C TRP A 174 -8.23 -0.81 -21.05
N PHE A 175 -8.99 -1.91 -21.00
CA PHE A 175 -8.43 -3.26 -20.87
C PHE A 175 -8.60 -4.08 -22.16
N ASN A 176 -7.86 -3.72 -23.20
CA ASN A 176 -7.96 -4.35 -24.51
C ASN A 176 -6.61 -4.90 -25.01
N GLU A 177 -6.68 -5.83 -25.97
CA GLU A 177 -5.49 -6.53 -26.49
C GLU A 177 -4.49 -5.62 -27.19
N ALA A 178 -4.96 -4.51 -27.79
CA ALA A 178 -4.06 -3.56 -28.47
C ALA A 178 -3.18 -2.82 -27.46
N LYS A 179 -3.72 -2.47 -26.30
CA LYS A 179 -2.98 -1.81 -25.22
C LYS A 179 -2.09 -2.80 -24.47
N TYR A 180 -2.58 -4.00 -24.19
CA TYR A 180 -1.87 -5.05 -23.46
C TYR A 180 -1.26 -6.06 -24.44
N SER A 181 -0.23 -5.64 -25.17
CA SER A 181 0.48 -6.44 -26.16
C SER A 181 1.93 -6.72 -25.73
N GLY A 182 2.60 -7.63 -26.45
CA GLY A 182 4.00 -7.98 -26.18
C GLY A 182 4.21 -8.61 -24.79
N PRO A 183 5.22 -8.18 -24.02
CA PRO A 183 5.52 -8.75 -22.70
C PRO A 183 4.42 -8.52 -21.64
N LEU A 184 3.56 -7.54 -21.85
CA LEU A 184 2.44 -7.20 -20.95
C LEU A 184 1.13 -7.84 -21.37
N LYS A 185 1.15 -8.74 -22.36
CA LYS A 185 -0.05 -9.44 -22.79
C LYS A 185 -0.63 -10.26 -21.65
N ALA A 186 -1.84 -9.91 -21.23
CA ALA A 186 -2.60 -10.72 -20.30
C ALA A 186 -3.37 -11.78 -21.10
N GLU A 187 -2.86 -13.01 -21.16
CA GLU A 187 -3.39 -14.09 -21.99
C GLU A 187 -4.86 -14.44 -21.70
N TYR A 188 -5.31 -14.20 -20.46
CA TYR A 188 -6.68 -14.49 -20.08
C TYR A 188 -7.69 -13.37 -20.42
N ILE A 189 -7.27 -12.21 -20.96
CA ILE A 189 -8.19 -11.14 -21.38
C ILE A 189 -9.23 -11.68 -22.34
N GLY A 190 -8.79 -12.40 -23.37
CA GLY A 190 -9.67 -13.01 -24.37
C GLY A 190 -10.67 -13.97 -23.75
N LEU A 191 -10.19 -14.84 -22.83
CA LEU A 191 -11.05 -15.79 -22.12
C LEU A 191 -12.11 -15.08 -21.26
N LEU A 192 -11.71 -14.06 -20.49
CA LEU A 192 -12.64 -13.31 -19.65
C LEU A 192 -13.68 -12.57 -20.50
N LYS A 193 -13.24 -11.95 -21.60
CA LYS A 193 -14.12 -11.29 -22.55
C LYS A 193 -15.12 -12.26 -23.17
N GLU A 194 -14.64 -13.40 -23.67
CA GLU A 194 -15.50 -14.45 -24.20
C GLU A 194 -16.55 -14.92 -23.18
N LYS A 195 -16.14 -15.17 -21.94
CA LYS A 195 -17.06 -15.56 -20.87
C LYS A 195 -18.08 -14.49 -20.54
N PHE A 196 -17.68 -13.23 -20.59
CA PHE A 196 -18.61 -12.12 -20.40
C PHE A 196 -19.64 -12.08 -21.54
N GLU A 197 -19.19 -12.14 -22.81
CA GLU A 197 -20.06 -12.05 -24.00
C GLU A 197 -20.98 -13.27 -24.17
N GLN A 198 -20.63 -14.43 -23.61
CA GLN A 198 -21.51 -15.60 -23.55
C GLN A 198 -22.73 -15.39 -22.64
N ASN A 199 -22.61 -14.51 -21.64
CA ASN A 199 -23.64 -14.32 -20.59
C ASN A 199 -24.28 -12.93 -20.63
N HIS A 200 -23.64 -11.96 -21.25
CA HIS A 200 -24.07 -10.56 -21.29
C HIS A 200 -23.79 -9.93 -22.65
N PRO A 201 -24.64 -9.04 -23.11
CA PRO A 201 -24.35 -8.27 -24.32
C PRO A 201 -23.16 -7.33 -24.07
N PRO A 202 -22.32 -7.08 -25.11
CA PRO A 202 -21.11 -6.26 -25.01
C PRO A 202 -21.35 -4.86 -24.42
N GLU A 203 -22.49 -4.26 -24.71
CA GLU A 203 -22.87 -2.91 -24.28
C GLU A 203 -22.94 -2.77 -22.74
N ARG A 204 -23.08 -3.89 -22.01
CA ARG A 204 -23.08 -3.90 -20.55
C ARG A 204 -21.68 -3.88 -19.94
N GLY A 205 -20.62 -4.13 -20.71
CA GLY A 205 -19.25 -4.12 -20.19
C GLY A 205 -18.87 -2.84 -19.45
N PRO A 206 -19.07 -1.65 -20.06
CA PRO A 206 -18.83 -0.37 -19.39
C PRO A 206 -19.69 -0.13 -18.14
N GLU A 207 -20.90 -0.68 -18.08
CA GLU A 207 -21.76 -0.61 -16.88
C GLU A 207 -21.15 -1.40 -15.72
N PHE A 208 -20.69 -2.64 -15.99
CA PHE A 208 -20.03 -3.49 -15.00
C PHE A 208 -18.74 -2.85 -14.49
N ALA A 209 -17.93 -2.29 -15.40
CA ALA A 209 -16.69 -1.61 -15.04
C ALA A 209 -16.95 -0.40 -14.13
N ARG A 210 -17.91 0.45 -14.47
CA ARG A 210 -18.28 1.61 -13.65
C ARG A 210 -18.83 1.20 -12.28
N ALA A 211 -19.74 0.23 -12.24
CA ALA A 211 -20.35 -0.21 -10.99
C ALA A 211 -19.30 -0.83 -10.03
N SER A 212 -18.46 -1.73 -10.54
CA SER A 212 -17.38 -2.33 -9.73
C SER A 212 -16.31 -1.33 -9.35
N GLY A 213 -15.97 -0.38 -10.24
CA GLY A 213 -15.04 0.70 -9.95
C GLY A 213 -15.55 1.63 -8.83
N ALA A 214 -16.82 1.96 -8.82
CA ALA A 214 -17.44 2.73 -7.74
C ALA A 214 -17.36 2.00 -6.39
N VAL A 215 -17.60 0.68 -6.38
CA VAL A 215 -17.43 -0.14 -5.18
C VAL A 215 -15.96 -0.19 -4.75
N GLN A 216 -15.04 -0.38 -5.69
CA GLN A 216 -13.62 -0.36 -5.42
C GLN A 216 -13.18 0.94 -4.74
N LEU A 217 -13.63 2.10 -5.24
CA LEU A 217 -13.31 3.41 -4.65
C LEU A 217 -13.85 3.54 -3.22
N LEU A 218 -15.09 3.09 -2.96
CA LEU A 218 -15.66 3.10 -1.61
C LEU A 218 -14.89 2.19 -0.66
N GLN A 219 -14.41 1.05 -1.12
CA GLN A 219 -13.59 0.13 -0.33
C GLN A 219 -12.23 0.76 0.01
N TYR A 220 -11.55 1.40 -0.95
CA TYR A 220 -10.32 2.16 -0.70
C TYR A 220 -10.55 3.28 0.33
N LYS A 221 -11.60 4.08 0.14
CA LYS A 221 -11.97 5.14 1.08
C LYS A 221 -12.17 4.57 2.49
N THR A 222 -12.95 3.50 2.61
CA THR A 222 -13.29 2.89 3.91
C THR A 222 -12.05 2.37 4.64
N GLU A 223 -11.13 1.71 3.92
CA GLU A 223 -9.91 1.15 4.49
C GLU A 223 -8.91 2.26 4.87
N ILE A 224 -8.65 3.22 3.98
CA ILE A 224 -7.73 4.34 4.24
C ILE A 224 -8.23 5.18 5.42
N GLU A 225 -9.51 5.49 5.49
CA GLU A 225 -10.07 6.23 6.63
C GLU A 225 -9.96 5.44 7.94
N ALA A 226 -10.09 4.11 7.92
CA ALA A 226 -9.86 3.29 9.10
C ALA A 226 -8.38 3.31 9.53
N MET A 227 -7.43 3.27 8.59
CA MET A 227 -6.01 3.49 8.89
C MET A 227 -5.78 4.85 9.55
N LEU A 228 -6.39 5.89 9.00
CA LEU A 228 -6.26 7.25 9.53
C LEU A 228 -6.94 7.41 10.90
N ARG A 229 -8.01 6.68 11.19
CA ARG A 229 -8.64 6.65 12.52
C ARG A 229 -7.84 5.89 13.57
N THR A 230 -6.88 5.05 13.17
CA THR A 230 -6.03 4.25 14.06
C THR A 230 -4.91 5.12 14.65
N PRO A 231 -4.94 5.46 15.96
CA PRO A 231 -3.99 6.42 16.54
C PRO A 231 -2.52 5.96 16.43
N SER A 232 -2.27 4.68 16.63
CA SER A 232 -0.91 4.10 16.62
C SER A 232 -0.41 3.69 15.23
N MET A 233 -1.22 3.88 14.17
CA MET A 233 -0.81 3.62 12.80
C MET A 233 0.12 4.73 12.30
N ALA A 234 1.35 4.38 11.94
CA ALA A 234 2.33 5.35 11.43
C ALA A 234 2.15 5.66 9.93
N GLY A 235 1.55 4.73 9.19
CA GLY A 235 1.32 4.90 7.76
C GLY A 235 0.80 3.63 7.10
N PHE A 236 0.67 3.72 5.78
CA PHE A 236 0.27 2.58 4.96
C PHE A 236 0.92 2.63 3.57
N HIS A 237 1.05 1.46 2.94
CA HIS A 237 1.41 1.32 1.53
C HIS A 237 0.23 0.69 0.79
N LEU A 238 -0.20 1.31 -0.30
CA LEU A 238 -1.12 0.66 -1.24
C LEU A 238 -0.45 -0.55 -1.87
N ASN A 239 -1.22 -1.60 -2.16
CA ASN A 239 -0.72 -2.70 -2.99
C ASN A 239 -0.34 -2.21 -4.39
N GLY A 240 -1.13 -1.29 -4.94
CA GLY A 240 -0.81 -0.54 -6.15
C GLY A 240 -1.76 0.59 -6.44
N LEU A 241 -1.24 1.76 -6.81
CA LEU A 241 -2.03 2.82 -7.43
C LEU A 241 -2.39 2.46 -8.89
N MET A 242 -1.53 1.65 -9.51
CA MET A 242 -1.70 1.10 -10.86
C MET A 242 -2.05 -0.38 -10.78
N ASP A 243 -2.74 -0.87 -11.80
CA ASP A 243 -2.94 -2.30 -11.97
C ASP A 243 -1.59 -3.02 -12.07
N TYR A 244 -1.53 -4.19 -11.49
CA TYR A 244 -0.29 -4.96 -11.43
C TYR A 244 -0.31 -6.09 -12.48
N PRO A 245 0.63 -6.10 -13.45
CA PRO A 245 0.66 -7.10 -14.51
C PRO A 245 1.37 -8.41 -14.14
N GLY A 246 2.00 -8.49 -12.97
CA GLY A 246 2.54 -9.73 -12.42
C GLY A 246 1.44 -10.62 -11.84
N GLU A 247 1.70 -11.86 -11.46
CA GLU A 247 0.72 -12.78 -10.85
C GLU A 247 -0.64 -12.85 -11.58
N GLY A 248 -0.64 -12.81 -12.90
CA GLY A 248 -1.83 -12.47 -13.68
C GLY A 248 -2.04 -10.96 -13.66
N VAL A 249 -3.17 -10.42 -14.07
CA VAL A 249 -3.41 -8.98 -13.92
C VAL A 249 -4.28 -8.72 -12.71
N ALA A 250 -3.71 -8.14 -11.66
CA ALA A 250 -4.47 -7.66 -10.52
C ALA A 250 -5.04 -6.27 -10.86
N LEU A 251 -6.35 -6.17 -11.09
CA LEU A 251 -7.06 -4.94 -11.48
C LEU A 251 -7.43 -4.11 -10.25
N ILE A 252 -6.46 -3.88 -9.38
CA ILE A 252 -6.62 -3.20 -8.10
C ILE A 252 -6.38 -1.69 -8.16
N GLY A 253 -5.70 -1.21 -9.20
CA GLY A 253 -5.33 0.20 -9.34
C GLY A 253 -6.51 1.13 -9.63
N MET A 254 -6.35 2.40 -9.26
CA MET A 254 -7.15 3.50 -9.80
C MET A 254 -6.73 3.83 -11.24
N LEU A 255 -5.50 3.49 -11.56
CA LEU A 255 -4.89 3.59 -12.88
C LEU A 255 -4.68 2.18 -13.44
N ASP A 256 -4.64 2.06 -14.75
CA ASP A 256 -4.27 0.80 -15.40
C ASP A 256 -2.76 0.52 -15.31
N ALA A 257 -2.29 -0.62 -15.82
CA ALA A 257 -0.88 -1.01 -15.71
C ALA A 257 0.09 -0.08 -16.48
N MET A 258 -0.40 0.75 -17.39
CA MET A 258 0.37 1.78 -18.08
C MET A 258 0.31 3.14 -17.36
N GLY A 259 -0.44 3.20 -16.27
CA GLY A 259 -0.66 4.40 -15.48
C GLY A 259 -1.67 5.36 -16.07
N ASP A 260 -2.53 4.91 -16.99
CA ASP A 260 -3.63 5.73 -17.52
C ASP A 260 -4.88 5.58 -16.66
N SER A 261 -5.71 6.62 -16.65
CA SER A 261 -6.95 6.61 -15.87
C SER A 261 -7.92 5.54 -16.37
N LYS A 262 -8.47 4.78 -15.42
CA LYS A 262 -9.59 3.84 -15.67
C LYS A 262 -10.95 4.54 -15.58
N GLY A 263 -10.98 5.85 -15.26
CA GLY A 263 -12.21 6.59 -15.06
C GLY A 263 -12.96 6.24 -13.76
N ILE A 264 -12.29 5.59 -12.80
CA ILE A 264 -12.87 5.19 -11.51
C ILE A 264 -12.92 6.38 -10.55
N ALA A 265 -11.81 7.09 -10.41
CA ALA A 265 -11.69 8.28 -9.57
C ALA A 265 -10.70 9.28 -10.17
N ALA A 266 -11.04 10.54 -10.10
CA ALA A 266 -10.08 11.62 -10.34
C ALA A 266 -9.12 11.74 -9.12
N PRO A 267 -7.90 12.28 -9.30
CA PRO A 267 -6.97 12.52 -8.21
C PRO A 267 -7.59 13.35 -7.08
N GLU A 268 -8.38 14.36 -7.41
CA GLU A 268 -9.05 15.25 -6.45
C GLU A 268 -10.07 14.51 -5.60
N GLU A 269 -10.77 13.54 -6.17
CA GLU A 269 -11.74 12.70 -5.46
C GLU A 269 -11.03 11.74 -4.49
N PHE A 270 -9.97 11.08 -4.93
CA PHE A 270 -9.17 10.19 -4.08
C PHE A 270 -8.51 10.95 -2.93
N ARG A 271 -8.04 12.16 -3.17
CA ARG A 271 -7.43 13.03 -2.14
C ARG A 271 -8.40 13.48 -1.06
N GLN A 272 -9.70 13.34 -1.21
CA GLN A 272 -10.65 13.65 -0.13
C GLN A 272 -10.42 12.76 1.10
N PHE A 273 -9.93 11.55 0.91
CA PHE A 273 -9.62 10.60 1.99
C PHE A 273 -8.16 10.14 2.03
N CYS A 274 -7.33 10.57 1.09
CA CYS A 274 -5.90 10.26 1.01
C CYS A 274 -5.09 11.54 0.79
N SER A 275 -4.89 12.30 1.86
CA SER A 275 -4.12 13.55 1.82
C SER A 275 -3.49 13.84 3.18
N VAL A 276 -2.67 14.90 3.22
CA VAL A 276 -1.97 15.34 4.44
C VAL A 276 -2.93 15.65 5.59
N THR A 277 -4.13 16.14 5.26
CA THR A 277 -5.15 16.50 6.27
C THR A 277 -6.48 15.92 5.81
N VAL A 278 -7.05 15.04 6.62
CA VAL A 278 -8.32 14.36 6.31
C VAL A 278 -9.28 14.50 7.48
N PRO A 279 -10.48 15.07 7.26
CA PRO A 279 -11.57 15.01 8.23
C PRO A 279 -12.17 13.59 8.25
N LEU A 280 -12.43 13.09 9.43
CA LEU A 280 -12.93 11.72 9.65
C LEU A 280 -14.18 11.76 10.52
N VAL A 281 -15.08 10.81 10.32
CA VAL A 281 -16.29 10.66 11.14
C VAL A 281 -16.38 9.25 11.71
N ARG A 282 -16.95 9.14 12.92
CA ARG A 282 -17.30 7.86 13.54
C ARG A 282 -18.81 7.73 13.58
N LEU A 283 -19.35 6.98 12.61
CA LEU A 283 -20.79 6.70 12.50
C LEU A 283 -21.07 5.30 13.02
N PRO A 284 -21.98 5.14 13.99
CA PRO A 284 -22.36 3.82 14.51
C PRO A 284 -23.07 2.95 13.47
N SER A 285 -23.70 3.58 12.48
CA SER A 285 -24.32 2.91 11.34
C SER A 285 -24.12 3.71 10.06
N GLN A 286 -24.14 3.05 8.93
CA GLN A 286 -24.17 3.67 7.59
C GLN A 286 -25.60 3.87 7.06
N THR A 287 -26.60 3.40 7.81
CA THR A 287 -28.01 3.52 7.44
C THR A 287 -28.84 4.00 8.64
N TYR A 288 -29.75 4.94 8.39
CA TYR A 288 -30.60 5.57 9.39
C TYR A 288 -32.02 5.69 8.86
N HIS A 289 -32.98 5.78 9.75
CA HIS A 289 -34.34 6.10 9.38
C HIS A 289 -34.58 7.61 9.35
N ALA A 290 -35.52 8.04 8.55
CA ALA A 290 -35.91 9.45 8.54
C ALA A 290 -36.44 9.86 9.90
N GLY A 291 -35.88 10.92 10.49
CA GLY A 291 -36.21 11.40 11.82
C GLY A 291 -35.29 10.92 12.93
N ASP A 292 -34.35 10.02 12.64
CA ASP A 292 -33.31 9.66 13.62
C ASP A 292 -32.44 10.86 13.97
N GLU A 293 -32.15 11.02 15.27
CA GLU A 293 -31.12 11.95 15.73
C GLU A 293 -29.76 11.26 15.74
N ILE A 294 -28.78 11.85 15.07
CA ILE A 294 -27.45 11.25 14.89
C ILE A 294 -26.42 12.15 15.55
N ILE A 295 -25.70 11.62 16.53
CA ILE A 295 -24.52 12.26 17.11
C ILE A 295 -23.29 11.73 16.39
N VAL A 296 -22.57 12.59 15.68
CA VAL A 296 -21.41 12.22 14.86
C VAL A 296 -20.15 12.80 15.45
N PRO A 297 -19.28 11.99 16.10
CA PRO A 297 -17.93 12.42 16.44
C PRO A 297 -17.15 12.70 15.15
N VAL A 298 -16.54 13.90 15.10
CA VAL A 298 -15.67 14.34 13.99
C VAL A 298 -14.26 14.49 14.51
N GLU A 299 -13.31 13.94 13.80
CA GLU A 299 -11.88 14.04 14.10
C GLU A 299 -11.11 14.48 12.85
N VAL A 300 -9.91 15.05 13.02
CA VAL A 300 -9.00 15.36 11.91
C VAL A 300 -7.71 14.60 12.09
N ARG A 301 -7.30 13.94 11.04
CA ARG A 301 -5.95 13.41 10.95
C ARG A 301 -5.10 14.36 10.14
N HIS A 302 -3.97 14.77 10.72
CA HIS A 302 -3.01 15.66 10.06
C HIS A 302 -1.60 15.06 10.17
N HIS A 303 -0.95 14.90 9.02
CA HIS A 303 0.40 14.38 8.88
C HIS A 303 1.34 15.39 8.22
N GLY A 304 1.02 16.67 8.31
CA GLY A 304 1.88 17.73 7.80
C GLY A 304 3.09 17.99 8.70
N ALA A 305 4.11 18.62 8.13
CA ALA A 305 5.35 18.96 8.85
C ALA A 305 5.15 20.05 9.96
N LYS A 306 4.01 20.70 9.99
CA LYS A 306 3.68 21.74 10.98
C LYS A 306 2.30 21.49 11.54
N ASP A 307 2.14 21.67 12.85
CA ASP A 307 0.85 21.58 13.51
C ASP A 307 -0.16 22.57 12.96
N LEU A 308 -1.44 22.19 12.97
CA LEU A 308 -2.54 23.06 12.60
C LEU A 308 -2.88 23.98 13.79
N HIS A 309 -2.44 25.23 13.75
CA HIS A 309 -2.79 26.24 14.75
C HIS A 309 -3.86 27.19 14.21
N GLY A 310 -4.90 27.46 15.01
CA GLY A 310 -5.96 28.40 14.65
C GLY A 310 -6.82 27.97 13.46
N SER A 311 -6.89 26.69 13.17
CA SER A 311 -7.72 26.14 12.09
C SER A 311 -9.18 26.20 12.49
N GLU A 312 -10.03 26.65 11.56
CA GLU A 312 -11.48 26.66 11.72
C GLU A 312 -12.10 25.48 10.95
N TRP A 313 -13.14 24.91 11.53
CA TRP A 313 -13.92 23.86 10.90
C TRP A 313 -15.23 24.47 10.42
N SER A 314 -15.58 24.19 9.17
CA SER A 314 -16.87 24.53 8.64
C SER A 314 -17.61 23.28 8.20
N TRP A 315 -18.89 23.22 8.54
CA TRP A 315 -19.81 22.19 8.11
C TRP A 315 -20.81 22.78 7.12
N ARG A 316 -21.06 22.09 6.01
CA ARG A 316 -22.06 22.47 5.00
C ARG A 316 -22.91 21.27 4.63
#